data_2a3fd96750ec2e0f969c450f652251af
#
_entry.id   2a3fd96750ec2e0f969c450f652251af
#
_cell.length_a   1.000
_cell.length_b   1.000
_cell.length_c   1.000
_cell.angle_alpha   90.00
_cell.angle_beta   90.00
_cell.angle_gamma   90.00
#
_symmetry.space_group_name_H-M   'P 1'
#
loop_
_entity.id
_entity.type
_entity.pdbx_description
1 polymer ?
#
loop_
_entity_poly.entity_id
_entity_poly.type
_entity_poly.pdbx_seq_one_letter_code
_entity_poly.pdbx_strand_id
1 'polypeptide(L)'
;MTERKIRVAALQEKAMPRSSVQEKLGRTLELIETASKDGCQIIVAGELCTSDYDRFYGTKDVSLFPEAEPIPGPSTEAVGKLTKKYKNYVIFPMFEKAAPGIYYNAAATIGPDGTVVGNYRKTHVAGVQVLEKLYFRAGQDFKVWETAFEPRARFGTIICHDRRYPETSRILAMLGAEMMFCPTAAPGYAGGVHWGVVNIARAVDTGMFCIYSNRVGPEGNKKYFGESMIVNPHGEVIATGGDRENAVIAADCDLALVDEARIAVPTLRDIRNDFYMKYYSKPSYDALI
;
A
#
# COMPACT_ATOMS: atom_id res chain seq x y z
N MET A 1 -14.23 15.19 -21.88
CA MET A 1 -13.33 14.02 -21.81
C MET A 1 -14.20 12.80 -21.55
N THR A 2 -13.88 11.65 -22.12
CA THR A 2 -14.60 10.39 -21.85
C THR A 2 -14.40 10.01 -20.39
N GLU A 3 -15.48 9.66 -19.70
CA GLU A 3 -15.45 9.22 -18.30
C GLU A 3 -14.55 7.98 -18.16
N ARG A 4 -13.54 8.06 -17.27
CA ARG A 4 -12.55 7.00 -17.02
C ARG A 4 -12.64 6.56 -15.56
N LYS A 5 -13.73 5.92 -15.18
CA LYS A 5 -13.98 5.50 -13.78
C LYS A 5 -13.41 4.13 -13.48
N ILE A 6 -12.67 4.06 -12.39
CA ILE A 6 -12.17 2.82 -11.77
C ILE A 6 -12.71 2.75 -10.35
N ARG A 7 -13.42 1.67 -10.02
CA ARG A 7 -13.85 1.40 -8.65
C ARG A 7 -12.74 0.70 -7.89
N VAL A 8 -12.31 1.29 -6.78
CA VAL A 8 -11.21 0.75 -5.95
C VAL A 8 -11.67 0.49 -4.52
N ALA A 9 -10.91 -0.36 -3.81
CA ALA A 9 -11.15 -0.60 -2.39
C ALA A 9 -9.86 -0.67 -1.59
N ALA A 10 -9.88 -0.11 -0.37
CA ALA A 10 -8.96 -0.36 0.72
C ALA A 10 -9.64 -1.27 1.75
N LEU A 11 -9.00 -2.38 2.12
CA LEU A 11 -9.51 -3.28 3.15
C LEU A 11 -9.03 -2.79 4.52
N GLN A 12 -9.96 -2.46 5.41
CA GLN A 12 -9.67 -2.13 6.81
C GLN A 12 -9.84 -3.36 7.68
N GLU A 13 -8.75 -4.05 7.91
CA GLU A 13 -8.73 -5.34 8.54
C GLU A 13 -8.56 -5.22 10.05
N LYS A 14 -9.43 -5.91 10.82
CA LYS A 14 -9.27 -6.06 12.26
C LYS A 14 -7.98 -6.82 12.56
N ALA A 15 -7.21 -6.33 13.52
CA ALA A 15 -6.09 -7.09 14.08
C ALA A 15 -6.59 -8.41 14.67
N MET A 16 -5.87 -9.50 14.39
CA MET A 16 -6.20 -10.86 14.85
C MET A 16 -4.98 -11.48 15.57
N PRO A 17 -4.59 -10.94 16.74
CA PRO A 17 -3.41 -11.41 17.45
C PRO A 17 -3.54 -12.89 17.84
N ARG A 18 -2.43 -13.62 17.68
CA ARG A 18 -2.31 -15.07 17.95
C ARG A 18 -3.12 -15.98 17.03
N SER A 19 -3.80 -15.44 16.01
CA SER A 19 -4.40 -16.27 14.96
C SER A 19 -3.34 -16.79 14.01
N SER A 20 -3.59 -17.94 13.40
CA SER A 20 -2.72 -18.52 12.38
C SER A 20 -2.69 -17.68 11.10
N VAL A 21 -1.69 -17.91 10.26
CA VAL A 21 -1.60 -17.34 8.90
C VAL A 21 -2.88 -17.69 8.11
N GLN A 22 -3.38 -18.91 8.23
CA GLN A 22 -4.57 -19.41 7.52
C GLN A 22 -5.84 -18.66 7.95
N GLU A 23 -6.04 -18.43 9.25
CA GLU A 23 -7.20 -17.68 9.76
C GLU A 23 -7.19 -16.23 9.28
N LYS A 24 -6.02 -15.57 9.33
CA LYS A 24 -5.85 -14.22 8.82
C LYS A 24 -6.07 -14.14 7.31
N LEU A 25 -5.51 -15.10 6.56
CA LEU A 25 -5.73 -15.22 5.12
C LEU A 25 -7.21 -15.43 4.81
N GLY A 26 -7.90 -16.32 5.55
CA GLY A 26 -9.35 -16.57 5.39
C GLY A 26 -10.15 -15.26 5.49
N ARG A 27 -9.93 -14.47 6.55
CA ARG A 27 -10.57 -13.15 6.72
C ARG A 27 -10.25 -12.20 5.56
N THR A 28 -8.98 -12.11 5.13
CA THR A 28 -8.57 -11.26 4.01
C THR A 28 -9.27 -11.67 2.71
N LEU A 29 -9.39 -12.99 2.44
CA LEU A 29 -10.11 -13.51 1.28
C LEU A 29 -11.60 -13.16 1.30
N GLU A 30 -12.27 -13.23 2.47
CA GLU A 30 -13.66 -12.82 2.63
C GLU A 30 -13.87 -11.33 2.29
N LEU A 31 -12.96 -10.46 2.75
CA LEU A 31 -13.02 -9.03 2.45
C LEU A 31 -12.72 -8.75 0.96
N ILE A 32 -11.75 -9.46 0.37
CA ILE A 32 -11.47 -9.38 -1.07
C ILE A 32 -12.73 -9.81 -1.87
N GLU A 33 -13.36 -10.91 -1.49
CA GLU A 33 -14.57 -11.38 -2.17
C GLU A 33 -15.72 -10.38 -2.03
N THR A 34 -15.89 -9.76 -0.85
CA THR A 34 -16.89 -8.72 -0.60
C THR A 34 -16.64 -7.50 -1.49
N ALA A 35 -15.43 -6.98 -1.55
CA ALA A 35 -15.06 -5.87 -2.41
C ALA A 35 -15.25 -6.22 -3.90
N SER A 36 -14.91 -7.46 -4.29
CA SER A 36 -15.06 -7.93 -5.66
C SER A 36 -16.53 -8.02 -6.10
N LYS A 37 -17.42 -8.48 -5.19
CA LYS A 37 -18.88 -8.50 -5.43
C LYS A 37 -19.48 -7.10 -5.54
N ASP A 38 -18.88 -6.11 -4.87
CA ASP A 38 -19.22 -4.68 -4.99
C ASP A 38 -18.64 -4.02 -6.27
N GLY A 39 -18.04 -4.79 -7.16
CA GLY A 39 -17.50 -4.33 -8.43
C GLY A 39 -16.15 -3.64 -8.35
N CYS A 40 -15.41 -3.77 -7.24
CA CYS A 40 -14.08 -3.18 -7.12
C CYS A 40 -13.07 -3.85 -8.08
N GLN A 41 -12.42 -3.02 -8.88
CA GLN A 41 -11.52 -3.44 -9.95
C GLN A 41 -10.05 -3.53 -9.49
N ILE A 42 -9.67 -2.72 -8.46
CA ILE A 42 -8.36 -2.79 -7.82
C ILE A 42 -8.58 -2.72 -6.30
N ILE A 43 -8.07 -3.70 -5.58
CA ILE A 43 -8.28 -3.87 -4.14
C ILE A 43 -6.92 -3.94 -3.45
N VAL A 44 -6.74 -3.25 -2.32
CA VAL A 44 -5.54 -3.35 -1.49
C VAL A 44 -5.88 -3.84 -0.09
N ALA A 45 -5.20 -4.91 0.35
CA ALA A 45 -5.26 -5.42 1.73
C ALA A 45 -4.32 -4.64 2.66
N GLY A 46 -4.38 -4.90 3.96
CA GLY A 46 -3.53 -4.26 4.97
C GLY A 46 -2.08 -4.74 4.93
N GLU A 47 -1.15 -3.92 5.41
CA GLU A 47 0.28 -4.29 5.50
C GLU A 47 0.47 -5.56 6.33
N LEU A 48 1.27 -6.52 5.78
CA LEU A 48 1.54 -7.81 6.41
C LEU A 48 0.25 -8.48 6.92
N CYS A 49 -0.78 -8.55 6.05
CA CYS A 49 -2.15 -8.91 6.43
C CYS A 49 -2.27 -10.34 7.00
N THR A 50 -1.29 -11.21 6.76
CA THR A 50 -1.22 -12.57 7.30
C THR A 50 -0.36 -12.72 8.54
N SER A 51 0.28 -11.64 9.04
CA SER A 51 1.18 -11.66 10.19
C SER A 51 0.69 -10.77 11.33
N ASP A 52 1.06 -11.11 12.57
CA ASP A 52 0.88 -10.23 13.72
C ASP A 52 1.96 -9.14 13.68
N TYR A 53 1.56 -7.91 13.39
CA TYR A 53 2.50 -6.80 13.27
C TYR A 53 3.13 -6.42 14.62
N ASP A 54 2.42 -6.66 15.73
CA ASP A 54 2.94 -6.42 17.10
C ASP A 54 4.22 -7.22 17.40
N ARG A 55 4.39 -8.39 16.77
CA ARG A 55 5.58 -9.24 16.94
C ARG A 55 6.86 -8.64 16.35
N PHE A 56 6.76 -7.58 15.55
CA PHE A 56 7.92 -6.80 15.09
C PHE A 56 8.36 -5.73 16.09
N TYR A 57 7.73 -5.62 17.27
CA TYR A 57 8.14 -4.74 18.36
C TYR A 57 8.89 -5.51 19.46
N GLY A 58 9.63 -4.79 20.29
CA GLY A 58 10.32 -5.36 21.47
C GLY A 58 11.60 -6.08 21.11
N THR A 59 11.61 -7.40 21.09
CA THR A 59 12.78 -8.24 20.76
C THR A 59 12.56 -8.99 19.46
N LYS A 60 13.66 -9.38 18.78
CA LYS A 60 13.56 -10.18 17.55
C LYS A 60 12.91 -11.54 17.83
N ASP A 61 11.78 -11.79 17.20
CA ASP A 61 11.05 -13.06 17.28
C ASP A 61 11.37 -13.95 16.06
N VAL A 62 12.26 -14.90 16.24
CA VAL A 62 12.68 -15.81 15.17
C VAL A 62 11.57 -16.79 14.75
N SER A 63 10.54 -16.97 15.56
CA SER A 63 9.40 -17.83 15.23
C SER A 63 8.46 -17.24 14.17
N LEU A 64 8.68 -15.98 13.74
CA LEU A 64 8.01 -15.36 12.60
C LEU A 64 8.49 -15.89 11.23
N PHE A 65 9.74 -16.29 11.11
CA PHE A 65 10.28 -16.67 9.79
C PHE A 65 9.58 -17.84 9.08
N PRO A 66 9.04 -18.85 9.79
CA PRO A 66 8.22 -19.90 9.17
C PRO A 66 6.88 -19.40 8.57
N GLU A 67 6.40 -18.19 8.95
CA GLU A 67 5.20 -17.59 8.38
C GLU A 67 5.44 -16.95 7.01
N ALA A 68 6.72 -16.74 6.65
CA ALA A 68 7.09 -16.13 5.38
C ALA A 68 6.91 -17.09 4.21
N GLU A 69 6.28 -16.62 3.14
CA GLU A 69 6.01 -17.39 1.92
C GLU A 69 6.79 -16.81 0.71
N PRO A 70 7.10 -17.65 -0.30
CA PRO A 70 7.59 -17.12 -1.58
C PRO A 70 6.50 -16.34 -2.32
N ILE A 71 6.91 -15.52 -3.28
CA ILE A 71 6.02 -14.89 -4.25
C ILE A 71 6.43 -15.38 -5.66
N PRO A 72 5.56 -16.14 -6.39
CA PRO A 72 4.26 -16.67 -5.96
C PRO A 72 4.37 -17.77 -4.90
N GLY A 73 3.29 -17.96 -4.12
CA GLY A 73 3.18 -18.95 -3.07
C GLY A 73 1.72 -19.18 -2.65
N PRO A 74 1.48 -20.03 -1.62
CA PRO A 74 0.14 -20.49 -1.25
C PRO A 74 -0.87 -19.37 -1.06
N SER A 75 -0.51 -18.29 -0.36
CA SER A 75 -1.41 -17.16 -0.12
C SER A 75 -1.74 -16.41 -1.42
N THR A 76 -0.74 -16.15 -2.28
CA THR A 76 -0.97 -15.48 -3.56
C THR A 76 -1.78 -16.34 -4.53
N GLU A 77 -1.65 -17.68 -4.48
CA GLU A 77 -2.46 -18.61 -5.27
C GLU A 77 -3.93 -18.60 -4.80
N ALA A 78 -4.17 -18.53 -3.48
CA ALA A 78 -5.51 -18.41 -2.93
C ALA A 78 -6.21 -17.12 -3.37
N VAL A 79 -5.50 -15.99 -3.32
CA VAL A 79 -5.98 -14.68 -3.84
C VAL A 79 -6.19 -14.76 -5.35
N GLY A 80 -5.28 -15.40 -6.08
CA GLY A 80 -5.37 -15.59 -7.54
C GLY A 80 -6.65 -16.28 -8.01
N LYS A 81 -7.22 -17.20 -7.21
CA LYS A 81 -8.52 -17.80 -7.50
C LYS A 81 -9.64 -16.77 -7.52
N LEU A 82 -9.61 -15.79 -6.62
CA LEU A 82 -10.59 -14.71 -6.54
C LEU A 82 -10.40 -13.72 -7.67
N THR A 83 -9.16 -13.25 -7.92
CA THR A 83 -8.91 -12.29 -9.00
C THR A 83 -9.27 -12.86 -10.37
N LYS A 84 -9.01 -14.15 -10.60
CA LYS A 84 -9.44 -14.86 -11.82
C LYS A 84 -10.97 -14.95 -11.95
N LYS A 85 -11.68 -15.21 -10.84
CA LYS A 85 -13.14 -15.31 -10.79
C LYS A 85 -13.80 -13.95 -11.08
N TYR A 86 -13.29 -12.89 -10.46
CA TYR A 86 -13.91 -11.56 -10.50
C TYR A 86 -13.28 -10.61 -11.52
N LYS A 87 -12.20 -11.04 -12.21
CA LYS A 87 -11.49 -10.26 -13.25
C LYS A 87 -10.97 -8.91 -12.76
N ASN A 88 -10.44 -8.88 -11.53
CA ASN A 88 -9.92 -7.68 -10.89
C ASN A 88 -8.44 -7.83 -10.49
N TYR A 89 -7.85 -6.78 -9.94
CA TYR A 89 -6.51 -6.78 -9.35
C TYR A 89 -6.59 -6.77 -7.83
N VAL A 90 -5.71 -7.51 -7.19
CA VAL A 90 -5.50 -7.45 -5.75
C VAL A 90 -4.03 -7.15 -5.45
N ILE A 91 -3.79 -6.11 -4.65
CA ILE A 91 -2.51 -5.82 -4.03
C ILE A 91 -2.52 -6.49 -2.67
N PHE A 92 -1.72 -7.55 -2.52
CA PHE A 92 -1.69 -8.43 -1.36
C PHE A 92 -0.36 -8.29 -0.60
N PRO A 93 -0.33 -7.53 0.52
CA PRO A 93 0.88 -7.33 1.32
C PRO A 93 1.15 -8.52 2.25
N MET A 94 2.40 -9.01 2.22
CA MET A 94 2.77 -10.23 2.91
C MET A 94 4.25 -10.24 3.35
N PHE A 95 4.57 -11.18 4.23
CA PHE A 95 5.94 -11.52 4.61
C PHE A 95 6.55 -12.41 3.53
N GLU A 96 7.39 -11.83 2.66
CA GLU A 96 8.04 -12.54 1.56
C GLU A 96 9.32 -13.24 2.02
N LYS A 97 9.47 -14.52 1.65
CA LYS A 97 10.72 -15.27 1.67
C LYS A 97 11.27 -15.35 0.25
N ALA A 98 12.18 -14.46 -0.11
CA ALA A 98 12.77 -14.44 -1.45
C ALA A 98 13.86 -15.52 -1.65
N ALA A 99 14.59 -15.85 -0.58
CA ALA A 99 15.58 -16.92 -0.53
C ALA A 99 15.86 -17.29 0.93
N PRO A 100 16.62 -18.37 1.21
CA PRO A 100 17.07 -18.67 2.57
C PRO A 100 17.80 -17.47 3.19
N GLY A 101 17.27 -16.95 4.32
CA GLY A 101 17.83 -15.79 5.03
C GLY A 101 17.52 -14.42 4.40
N ILE A 102 16.78 -14.35 3.30
CA ILE A 102 16.44 -13.10 2.62
C ILE A 102 14.92 -12.91 2.61
N TYR A 103 14.46 -11.91 3.36
CA TYR A 103 13.05 -11.64 3.59
C TYR A 103 12.70 -10.18 3.29
N TYR A 104 11.45 -9.93 2.90
CA TYR A 104 10.94 -8.60 2.62
C TYR A 104 9.53 -8.40 3.20
N ASN A 105 9.24 -7.18 3.60
CA ASN A 105 7.88 -6.67 3.68
C ASN A 105 7.49 -6.31 2.25
N ALA A 106 6.64 -7.12 1.62
CA ALA A 106 6.35 -7.05 0.20
C ALA A 106 4.84 -7.00 -0.07
N ALA A 107 4.46 -6.46 -1.21
CA ALA A 107 3.09 -6.47 -1.71
C ALA A 107 3.08 -7.11 -3.11
N ALA A 108 2.48 -8.29 -3.23
CA ALA A 108 2.25 -8.94 -4.50
C ALA A 108 1.06 -8.29 -5.22
N THR A 109 1.22 -7.96 -6.49
CA THR A 109 0.12 -7.54 -7.37
C THR A 109 -0.36 -8.74 -8.17
N ILE A 110 -1.61 -9.16 -7.95
CA ILE A 110 -2.21 -10.34 -8.57
C ILE A 110 -3.24 -9.87 -9.58
N GLY A 111 -3.10 -10.29 -10.83
CA GLY A 111 -3.89 -9.84 -11.97
C GLY A 111 -5.18 -10.62 -12.21
N PRO A 112 -6.01 -10.17 -13.18
CA PRO A 112 -7.33 -10.76 -13.48
C PRO A 112 -7.29 -12.16 -14.12
N ASP A 113 -6.12 -12.66 -14.45
CA ASP A 113 -5.88 -14.05 -14.87
C ASP A 113 -5.57 -14.99 -13.69
N GLY A 114 -5.39 -14.43 -12.49
CA GLY A 114 -5.05 -15.14 -11.26
C GLY A 114 -3.55 -15.26 -11.02
N THR A 115 -2.70 -14.67 -11.88
CA THR A 115 -1.25 -14.74 -11.73
C THR A 115 -0.68 -13.50 -11.03
N VAL A 116 0.49 -13.65 -10.42
CA VAL A 116 1.26 -12.52 -9.90
C VAL A 116 1.87 -11.77 -11.08
N VAL A 117 1.43 -10.54 -11.32
CA VAL A 117 1.97 -9.68 -12.38
C VAL A 117 3.23 -8.92 -11.94
N GLY A 118 3.47 -8.87 -10.64
CA GLY A 118 4.67 -8.30 -10.05
C GLY A 118 4.56 -8.14 -8.53
N ASN A 119 5.60 -7.63 -7.92
CA ASN A 119 5.63 -7.31 -6.50
C ASN A 119 6.38 -6.00 -6.25
N TYR A 120 6.00 -5.33 -5.18
CA TYR A 120 6.75 -4.22 -4.59
C TYR A 120 7.34 -4.68 -3.26
N ARG A 121 8.59 -4.33 -2.99
CA ARG A 121 9.27 -4.56 -1.71
C ARG A 121 9.51 -3.22 -1.03
N LYS A 122 9.10 -3.09 0.22
CA LYS A 122 9.20 -1.85 1.00
C LYS A 122 10.62 -1.27 0.94
N THR A 123 10.76 -0.04 0.45
CA THR A 123 12.07 0.61 0.27
C THR A 123 12.55 1.26 1.56
N HIS A 124 11.64 1.86 2.33
CA HIS A 124 11.94 2.49 3.61
C HIS A 124 11.47 1.60 4.77
N VAL A 125 12.30 0.61 5.10
CA VAL A 125 12.04 -0.31 6.21
C VAL A 125 12.08 0.45 7.53
N ALA A 126 11.00 0.39 8.32
CA ALA A 126 10.90 1.08 9.58
C ALA A 126 11.86 0.50 10.63
N GLY A 127 12.48 1.37 11.43
CA GLY A 127 13.49 0.98 12.41
C GLY A 127 13.52 1.83 13.67
N VAL A 128 12.50 2.70 13.84
CA VAL A 128 12.27 3.49 15.06
C VAL A 128 11.00 2.98 15.71
N GLN A 129 11.04 2.56 16.94
CA GLN A 129 9.95 1.91 17.69
C GLN A 129 9.56 0.50 17.21
N VAL A 130 9.76 0.15 15.94
CA VAL A 130 9.53 -1.16 15.35
C VAL A 130 10.82 -1.73 14.80
N LEU A 131 11.00 -3.04 14.90
CA LEU A 131 12.25 -3.72 14.57
C LEU A 131 12.25 -4.34 13.16
N GLU A 132 11.47 -3.80 12.22
CA GLU A 132 11.40 -4.34 10.86
C GLU A 132 12.79 -4.53 10.22
N LYS A 133 13.75 -3.64 10.50
CA LYS A 133 15.12 -3.74 9.98
C LYS A 133 15.89 -4.98 10.42
N LEU A 134 15.43 -5.69 11.47
CA LEU A 134 16.03 -6.96 11.90
C LEU A 134 15.48 -8.16 11.12
N TYR A 135 14.41 -7.96 10.35
CA TYR A 135 13.74 -9.02 9.59
C TYR A 135 13.86 -8.80 8.09
N PHE A 136 13.70 -7.57 7.62
CA PHE A 136 13.50 -7.25 6.21
C PHE A 136 14.70 -6.53 5.60
N ARG A 137 15.05 -6.99 4.42
CA ARG A 137 15.90 -6.24 3.51
C ARG A 137 15.07 -5.14 2.84
N ALA A 138 15.67 -3.97 2.60
CA ALA A 138 15.03 -2.89 1.85
C ALA A 138 14.87 -3.25 0.36
N GLY A 139 13.73 -2.91 -0.21
CA GLY A 139 13.49 -2.93 -1.64
C GLY A 139 14.36 -1.90 -2.37
N GLN A 140 14.54 -2.09 -3.69
CA GLN A 140 15.45 -1.25 -4.49
C GLN A 140 14.77 -0.69 -5.76
N ASP A 141 13.44 -0.85 -5.88
CA ASP A 141 12.75 -0.51 -7.12
C ASP A 141 11.32 -0.02 -6.86
N PHE A 142 10.86 0.91 -7.69
CA PHE A 142 9.48 1.35 -7.77
C PHE A 142 8.88 0.88 -9.08
N LYS A 143 7.63 0.41 -9.03
CA LYS A 143 6.95 -0.16 -10.19
C LYS A 143 5.57 0.44 -10.38
N VAL A 144 5.20 0.62 -11.65
CA VAL A 144 3.86 1.01 -12.08
C VAL A 144 3.35 -0.06 -13.01
N TRP A 145 2.12 -0.50 -12.79
CA TRP A 145 1.40 -1.45 -13.63
C TRP A 145 0.27 -0.74 -14.36
N GLU A 146 -0.14 -1.28 -15.48
CA GLU A 146 -1.32 -0.84 -16.21
C GLU A 146 -2.38 -1.94 -16.19
N THR A 147 -3.65 -1.55 -16.00
CA THR A 147 -4.76 -2.52 -16.01
C THR A 147 -4.93 -3.16 -17.39
N ALA A 148 -5.30 -4.44 -17.40
CA ALA A 148 -5.56 -5.21 -18.63
C ALA A 148 -6.96 -4.98 -19.21
N PHE A 149 -7.83 -4.20 -18.52
CA PHE A 149 -9.21 -3.88 -18.91
C PHE A 149 -9.37 -2.37 -19.18
N GLU A 150 -10.44 -1.99 -19.83
CA GLU A 150 -10.81 -0.59 -20.03
C GLU A 150 -11.78 -0.09 -18.93
N PRO A 151 -11.68 1.18 -18.53
CA PRO A 151 -10.64 2.12 -18.96
C PRO A 151 -9.27 1.75 -18.40
N ARG A 152 -8.20 1.97 -19.17
CA ARG A 152 -6.84 1.75 -18.71
C ARG A 152 -6.53 2.67 -17.54
N ALA A 153 -5.92 2.11 -16.51
CA ALA A 153 -5.42 2.84 -15.34
C ALA A 153 -4.00 2.42 -15.00
N ARG A 154 -3.14 3.38 -14.68
CA ARG A 154 -1.77 3.13 -14.25
C ARG A 154 -1.66 3.30 -12.75
N PHE A 155 -1.19 2.28 -12.06
CA PHE A 155 -1.14 2.27 -10.61
C PHE A 155 0.17 1.72 -10.08
N GLY A 156 0.58 2.24 -8.91
CA GLY A 156 1.76 1.78 -8.20
C GLY A 156 1.47 1.53 -6.73
N THR A 157 2.43 0.90 -6.06
CA THR A 157 2.32 0.54 -4.64
C THR A 157 3.53 1.04 -3.87
N ILE A 158 3.29 1.60 -2.69
CA ILE A 158 4.27 1.84 -1.62
C ILE A 158 3.75 1.19 -0.34
N ILE A 159 4.58 0.97 0.68
CA ILE A 159 4.13 0.32 1.92
C ILE A 159 4.37 1.23 3.12
N CYS A 160 3.31 1.59 3.84
CA CYS A 160 3.29 2.17 5.20
C CYS A 160 4.30 3.31 5.41
N HIS A 161 5.50 3.01 5.93
CA HIS A 161 6.53 3.98 6.25
C HIS A 161 7.02 4.77 5.03
N ASP A 162 6.97 4.17 3.84
CA ASP A 162 7.32 4.84 2.57
C ASP A 162 6.55 6.15 2.37
N ARG A 163 5.26 6.23 2.79
CA ARG A 163 4.44 7.43 2.62
C ARG A 163 4.99 8.68 3.30
N ARG A 164 5.90 8.52 4.28
CA ARG A 164 6.55 9.64 4.98
C ARG A 164 7.58 10.34 4.11
N TYR A 165 8.07 9.67 3.07
CA TYR A 165 9.07 10.17 2.13
C TYR A 165 8.36 10.66 0.87
N PRO A 166 8.34 11.99 0.61
CA PRO A 166 7.66 12.55 -0.58
C PRO A 166 8.19 11.97 -1.88
N GLU A 167 9.44 11.56 -1.90
CA GLU A 167 10.11 10.96 -3.05
C GLU A 167 9.39 9.72 -3.56
N THR A 168 8.84 8.88 -2.68
CA THR A 168 8.21 7.61 -3.06
C THR A 168 6.98 7.81 -3.93
N SER A 169 6.07 8.67 -3.50
CA SER A 169 4.87 9.01 -4.29
C SER A 169 5.22 9.78 -5.55
N ARG A 170 6.21 10.66 -5.47
CA ARG A 170 6.67 11.46 -6.62
C ARG A 170 7.30 10.59 -7.70
N ILE A 171 8.12 9.61 -7.33
CA ILE A 171 8.69 8.65 -8.28
C ILE A 171 7.57 7.87 -8.99
N LEU A 172 6.56 7.39 -8.27
CA LEU A 172 5.42 6.70 -8.91
C LEU A 172 4.70 7.63 -9.91
N ALA A 173 4.46 8.88 -9.54
CA ALA A 173 3.83 9.85 -10.44
C ALA A 173 4.70 10.12 -11.69
N MET A 174 6.03 10.24 -11.52
CA MET A 174 6.98 10.39 -12.63
C MET A 174 7.04 9.17 -13.54
N LEU A 175 6.82 7.97 -13.00
CA LEU A 175 6.67 6.73 -13.77
C LEU A 175 5.28 6.65 -14.45
N GLY A 176 4.42 7.66 -14.25
CA GLY A 176 3.13 7.81 -14.89
C GLY A 176 1.98 7.15 -14.16
N ALA A 177 2.11 6.85 -12.86
CA ALA A 177 0.97 6.39 -12.08
C ALA A 177 -0.12 7.47 -11.98
N GLU A 178 -1.36 7.03 -12.07
CA GLU A 178 -2.58 7.82 -11.82
C GLU A 178 -3.17 7.50 -10.43
N MET A 179 -2.81 6.34 -9.91
CA MET A 179 -3.27 5.84 -8.61
C MET A 179 -2.09 5.27 -7.81
N MET A 180 -2.08 5.53 -6.51
CA MET A 180 -1.12 4.97 -5.56
C MET A 180 -1.85 4.21 -4.47
N PHE A 181 -1.45 2.97 -4.22
CA PHE A 181 -1.95 2.12 -3.16
C PHE A 181 -0.91 1.99 -2.05
N CYS A 182 -1.33 2.22 -0.80
CA CYS A 182 -0.45 2.22 0.35
C CYS A 182 -1.03 1.36 1.50
N PRO A 183 -0.76 0.05 1.52
CA PRO A 183 -1.06 -0.78 2.67
C PRO A 183 -0.26 -0.33 3.89
N THR A 184 -0.92 -0.31 5.05
CA THR A 184 -0.37 0.26 6.28
C THR A 184 -0.80 -0.53 7.52
N ALA A 185 0.07 -0.53 8.53
CA ALA A 185 -0.20 -0.95 9.89
C ALA A 185 0.30 0.13 10.85
N ALA A 186 -0.42 1.25 10.93
CA ALA A 186 -0.05 2.41 11.73
C ALA A 186 -0.82 2.44 13.05
N PRO A 187 -0.13 2.24 14.21
CA PRO A 187 -0.74 2.35 15.52
C PRO A 187 -0.56 3.73 16.12
N GLY A 188 -1.36 4.04 17.14
CA GLY A 188 -1.13 5.08 18.14
C GLY A 188 -1.39 6.50 17.68
N TYR A 189 -1.32 7.42 18.65
CA TYR A 189 -1.67 8.82 18.47
C TYR A 189 -0.80 9.55 17.44
N ALA A 190 0.53 9.38 17.49
CA ALA A 190 1.43 10.05 16.55
C ALA A 190 1.19 9.60 15.09
N GLY A 191 0.82 8.34 14.87
CA GLY A 191 0.37 7.85 13.57
C GLY A 191 -0.90 8.56 13.12
N GLY A 192 -1.89 8.68 14.02
CA GLY A 192 -3.18 9.32 13.74
C GLY A 192 -3.07 10.81 13.44
N VAL A 193 -2.29 11.58 14.22
CA VAL A 193 -2.12 13.03 14.02
C VAL A 193 -1.53 13.35 12.64
N HIS A 194 -0.55 12.56 12.18
CA HIS A 194 0.07 12.78 10.88
C HIS A 194 -0.67 12.08 9.73
N TRP A 195 -1.64 11.24 10.04
CA TRP A 195 -2.29 10.37 9.04
C TRP A 195 -2.95 11.18 7.93
N GLY A 196 -3.88 12.06 8.28
CA GLY A 196 -4.58 12.89 7.29
C GLY A 196 -3.62 13.80 6.52
N VAL A 197 -2.80 14.57 7.25
CA VAL A 197 -1.92 15.59 6.64
C VAL A 197 -0.94 14.97 5.64
N VAL A 198 -0.23 13.90 6.04
CA VAL A 198 0.77 13.27 5.17
C VAL A 198 0.10 12.61 3.96
N ASN A 199 -1.01 11.90 4.17
CA ASN A 199 -1.67 11.15 3.10
C ASN A 199 -2.34 12.08 2.07
N ILE A 200 -2.98 13.16 2.52
CA ILE A 200 -3.58 14.18 1.66
C ILE A 200 -2.48 14.89 0.86
N ALA A 201 -1.37 15.26 1.52
CA ALA A 201 -0.26 15.93 0.83
C ALA A 201 0.28 15.10 -0.33
N ARG A 202 0.34 13.75 -0.22
CA ARG A 202 0.82 12.90 -1.33
C ARG A 202 -0.11 12.97 -2.54
N ALA A 203 -1.42 13.04 -2.34
CA ALA A 203 -2.37 13.18 -3.44
C ALA A 203 -2.21 14.54 -4.14
N VAL A 204 -2.15 15.62 -3.37
CA VAL A 204 -2.00 16.99 -3.90
C VAL A 204 -0.66 17.17 -4.62
N ASP A 205 0.46 16.73 -4.01
CA ASP A 205 1.81 16.89 -4.56
C ASP A 205 2.01 16.20 -5.91
N THR A 206 1.23 15.16 -6.18
CA THR A 206 1.43 14.28 -7.33
C THR A 206 0.26 14.28 -8.32
N GLY A 207 -0.89 14.85 -7.92
CA GLY A 207 -2.11 14.79 -8.71
C GLY A 207 -2.58 13.35 -8.96
N MET A 208 -2.43 12.45 -7.97
CA MET A 208 -2.87 11.05 -8.05
C MET A 208 -4.02 10.79 -7.09
N PHE A 209 -4.85 9.79 -7.40
CA PHE A 209 -5.64 9.14 -6.37
C PHE A 209 -4.71 8.37 -5.42
N CYS A 210 -4.94 8.51 -4.11
CA CYS A 210 -4.16 7.82 -3.09
C CYS A 210 -5.08 6.97 -2.22
N ILE A 211 -4.84 5.65 -2.22
CA ILE A 211 -5.66 4.65 -1.55
C ILE A 211 -4.86 4.05 -0.39
N TYR A 212 -5.30 4.31 0.84
CA TYR A 212 -4.63 3.88 2.06
C TYR A 212 -5.47 2.85 2.81
N SER A 213 -4.95 1.63 2.92
CA SER A 213 -5.49 0.61 3.81
C SER A 213 -4.75 0.67 5.14
N ASN A 214 -5.45 0.70 6.27
CA ASN A 214 -4.84 0.63 7.59
C ASN A 214 -5.52 -0.44 8.45
N ARG A 215 -4.74 -1.06 9.32
CA ARG A 215 -5.22 -2.02 10.32
C ARG A 215 -6.08 -1.31 11.38
N VAL A 216 -7.00 -2.05 12.02
CA VAL A 216 -7.85 -1.53 13.10
C VAL A 216 -7.90 -2.50 14.28
N GLY A 217 -8.09 -1.96 15.49
CA GLY A 217 -8.26 -2.75 16.72
C GLY A 217 -6.98 -3.03 17.50
N PRO A 218 -7.09 -3.72 18.65
CA PRO A 218 -5.96 -4.00 19.53
C PRO A 218 -5.12 -5.17 19.02
N GLU A 219 -3.79 -5.05 19.13
CA GLU A 219 -2.83 -6.12 18.86
C GLU A 219 -1.64 -5.96 19.82
N GLY A 220 -1.44 -6.92 20.72
CA GLY A 220 -0.48 -6.79 21.80
C GLY A 220 -0.76 -5.56 22.69
N ASN A 221 0.25 -4.70 22.85
CA ASN A 221 0.12 -3.45 23.57
C ASN A 221 -0.16 -2.24 22.65
N LYS A 222 -0.47 -2.47 21.40
CA LYS A 222 -0.78 -1.45 20.41
C LYS A 222 -2.28 -1.41 20.13
N LYS A 223 -2.76 -0.23 19.71
CA LYS A 223 -4.09 -0.06 19.16
C LYS A 223 -3.95 0.60 17.80
N TYR A 224 -4.38 -0.09 16.77
CA TYR A 224 -4.47 0.43 15.42
C TYR A 224 -5.79 1.21 15.29
N PHE A 225 -5.73 2.39 14.69
CA PHE A 225 -6.86 3.32 14.72
C PHE A 225 -7.81 3.17 13.53
N GLY A 226 -7.49 2.34 12.52
CA GLY A 226 -8.26 2.26 11.30
C GLY A 226 -8.04 3.48 10.40
N GLU A 227 -9.08 4.24 10.11
CA GLU A 227 -9.04 5.45 9.28
C GLU A 227 -8.48 5.20 7.88
N SER A 228 -8.68 3.98 7.34
CA SER A 228 -8.39 3.73 5.92
C SER A 228 -9.10 4.77 5.08
N MET A 229 -8.45 5.28 4.04
CA MET A 229 -9.01 6.39 3.27
C MET A 229 -8.66 6.33 1.79
N ILE A 230 -9.52 6.95 0.98
CA ILE A 230 -9.28 7.21 -0.43
C ILE A 230 -9.30 8.72 -0.63
N VAL A 231 -8.22 9.26 -1.18
CA VAL A 231 -8.02 10.70 -1.41
C VAL A 231 -7.95 10.94 -2.91
N ASN A 232 -8.69 11.93 -3.40
CA ASN A 232 -8.65 12.32 -4.81
C ASN A 232 -7.45 13.24 -5.13
N PRO A 233 -7.14 13.52 -6.41
CA PRO A 233 -6.02 14.36 -6.81
C PRO A 233 -6.04 15.80 -6.27
N HIS A 234 -7.20 16.30 -5.85
CA HIS A 234 -7.36 17.63 -5.25
C HIS A 234 -7.21 17.63 -3.72
N GLY A 235 -6.95 16.47 -3.10
CA GLY A 235 -6.77 16.35 -1.66
C GLY A 235 -8.07 16.13 -0.87
N GLU A 236 -9.19 15.88 -1.53
CA GLU A 236 -10.45 15.56 -0.87
C GLU A 236 -10.47 14.08 -0.45
N VAL A 237 -10.87 13.80 0.79
CA VAL A 237 -11.11 12.44 1.27
C VAL A 237 -12.49 12.01 0.79
N ILE A 238 -12.53 11.15 -0.23
CA ILE A 238 -13.79 10.71 -0.86
C ILE A 238 -14.38 9.45 -0.22
N ALA A 239 -13.60 8.73 0.58
CA ALA A 239 -14.07 7.62 1.41
C ALA A 239 -13.16 7.43 2.62
N THR A 240 -13.74 7.06 3.77
CA THR A 240 -13.00 6.73 4.99
C THR A 240 -13.62 5.58 5.77
N GLY A 241 -12.76 4.81 6.44
CA GLY A 241 -13.13 3.67 7.27
C GLY A 241 -13.56 4.04 8.68
N GLY A 242 -13.11 5.18 9.21
CA GLY A 242 -13.21 5.43 10.65
C GLY A 242 -12.58 4.29 11.45
N ASP A 243 -13.22 3.87 12.51
CA ASP A 243 -12.80 2.75 13.38
C ASP A 243 -13.53 1.42 13.09
N ARG A 244 -14.22 1.32 11.94
CA ARG A 244 -14.99 0.12 11.57
C ARG A 244 -14.07 -1.09 11.38
N GLU A 245 -14.38 -2.18 12.06
CA GLU A 245 -13.64 -3.43 11.95
C GLU A 245 -14.07 -4.23 10.70
N ASN A 246 -13.12 -4.85 10.01
CA ASN A 246 -13.34 -5.69 8.83
C ASN A 246 -14.22 -5.00 7.78
N ALA A 247 -13.84 -3.78 7.39
CA ALA A 247 -14.61 -2.96 6.46
C ALA A 247 -13.95 -2.88 5.08
N VAL A 248 -14.76 -2.82 4.04
CA VAL A 248 -14.38 -2.46 2.68
C VAL A 248 -14.64 -0.98 2.49
N ILE A 249 -13.59 -0.22 2.21
CA ILE A 249 -13.64 1.22 1.95
C ILE A 249 -13.48 1.42 0.46
N ALA A 250 -14.59 1.63 -0.23
CA ALA A 250 -14.63 1.70 -1.68
C ALA A 250 -15.03 3.08 -2.19
N ALA A 251 -14.53 3.45 -3.37
CA ALA A 251 -14.91 4.65 -4.10
C ALA A 251 -14.73 4.47 -5.61
N ASP A 252 -15.49 5.22 -6.38
CA ASP A 252 -15.30 5.38 -7.82
C ASP A 252 -14.31 6.53 -8.06
N CYS A 253 -13.20 6.24 -8.72
CA CYS A 253 -12.15 7.19 -9.06
C CYS A 253 -12.25 7.56 -10.53
N ASP A 254 -12.66 8.80 -10.83
CA ASP A 254 -12.64 9.33 -12.19
C ASP A 254 -11.23 9.83 -12.52
N LEU A 255 -10.52 9.09 -13.35
CA LEU A 255 -9.15 9.42 -13.73
C LEU A 255 -9.00 10.72 -14.52
N ALA A 256 -10.09 11.32 -15.01
CA ALA A 256 -10.06 12.65 -15.60
C ALA A 256 -9.60 13.72 -14.59
N LEU A 257 -9.88 13.52 -13.29
CA LEU A 257 -9.40 14.42 -12.22
C LEU A 257 -7.89 14.45 -12.10
N VAL A 258 -7.18 13.38 -12.52
CA VAL A 258 -5.70 13.35 -12.54
C VAL A 258 -5.17 14.37 -13.55
N ASP A 259 -5.74 14.39 -14.75
CA ASP A 259 -5.37 15.35 -15.79
C ASP A 259 -5.71 16.78 -15.36
N GLU A 260 -6.89 16.99 -14.80
CA GLU A 260 -7.34 18.30 -14.30
C GLU A 260 -6.40 18.84 -13.22
N ALA A 261 -6.06 18.03 -12.21
CA ALA A 261 -5.18 18.44 -11.13
C ALA A 261 -3.76 18.76 -11.64
N ARG A 262 -3.22 17.94 -12.56
CA ARG A 262 -1.89 18.15 -13.14
C ARG A 262 -1.81 19.33 -14.12
N ILE A 263 -2.94 19.68 -14.74
CA ILE A 263 -3.05 20.91 -15.55
C ILE A 263 -3.13 22.15 -14.64
N ALA A 264 -3.96 22.08 -13.58
CA ALA A 264 -4.14 23.21 -12.66
C ALA A 264 -2.89 23.55 -11.87
N VAL A 265 -2.15 22.52 -11.40
CA VAL A 265 -0.90 22.68 -10.64
C VAL A 265 0.15 21.72 -11.21
N PRO A 266 0.93 22.15 -12.23
CA PRO A 266 1.81 21.25 -13.01
C PRO A 266 3.13 20.94 -12.30
N THR A 267 3.08 20.45 -11.06
CA THR A 267 4.25 20.12 -10.24
C THR A 267 5.19 19.11 -10.90
N LEU A 268 4.66 18.13 -11.61
CA LEU A 268 5.47 17.11 -12.30
C LEU A 268 6.18 17.67 -13.56
N ARG A 269 5.59 18.66 -14.24
CA ARG A 269 6.22 19.33 -15.38
C ARG A 269 7.41 20.18 -14.93
N ASP A 270 7.25 20.85 -13.78
CA ASP A 270 8.18 21.86 -13.32
C ASP A 270 9.24 21.34 -12.34
N ILE A 271 9.26 20.01 -12.11
CA ILE A 271 10.25 19.37 -11.23
C ILE A 271 11.68 19.53 -11.77
N ARG A 272 12.59 19.95 -10.92
CA ARG A 272 13.99 20.24 -11.25
C ARG A 272 14.92 19.11 -10.80
N ASN A 273 14.75 17.92 -11.39
CA ASN A 273 15.59 16.75 -11.07
C ASN A 273 17.09 17.03 -11.28
N ASP A 274 17.45 17.75 -12.35
CA ASP A 274 18.79 18.22 -12.66
C ASP A 274 19.40 19.03 -11.51
N PHE A 275 18.60 19.84 -10.86
CA PHE A 275 19.01 20.66 -9.72
C PHE A 275 19.06 19.85 -8.42
N TYR A 276 18.04 19.05 -8.13
CA TYR A 276 17.94 18.30 -6.88
C TYR A 276 19.04 17.25 -6.73
N MET A 277 19.48 16.62 -7.82
CA MET A 277 20.56 15.61 -7.80
C MET A 277 21.86 16.15 -7.22
N LYS A 278 22.13 17.46 -7.31
CA LYS A 278 23.30 18.10 -6.68
C LYS A 278 23.29 17.99 -5.16
N TYR A 279 22.10 17.88 -4.56
CA TYR A 279 21.90 17.79 -3.11
C TYR A 279 21.70 16.35 -2.66
N TYR A 280 20.92 15.56 -3.39
CA TYR A 280 20.69 14.14 -3.06
C TYR A 280 21.95 13.27 -3.18
N SER A 281 22.92 13.68 -3.99
CA SER A 281 24.20 12.97 -4.10
C SER A 281 25.18 13.27 -2.97
N LYS A 282 24.88 14.25 -2.10
CA LYS A 282 25.71 14.58 -0.94
C LYS A 282 25.25 13.82 0.28
N PRO A 283 26.16 13.32 1.15
CA PRO A 283 25.80 12.82 2.47
C PRO A 283 24.98 13.88 3.23
N SER A 284 23.94 13.45 3.93
CA SER A 284 22.98 14.35 4.57
C SER A 284 23.59 15.29 5.63
N TYR A 285 24.77 14.98 6.14
CA TYR A 285 25.48 15.81 7.12
C TYR A 285 26.50 16.80 6.52
N ASP A 286 26.98 16.54 5.32
CA ASP A 286 27.94 17.46 4.65
C ASP A 286 27.25 18.77 4.18
N ALA A 287 25.94 18.81 4.14
CA ALA A 287 25.18 20.02 3.82
C ALA A 287 24.97 20.95 5.03
N LEU A 288 25.34 20.50 6.25
CA LEU A 288 25.19 21.25 7.48
C LEU A 288 26.52 21.87 7.98
N ILE A 289 27.62 21.57 7.32
CA ILE A 289 28.97 22.08 7.55
C ILE A 289 29.34 22.96 6.34
#